data_45637b5f15939d29b81b10bfc8df4907
#
_entry.id   45637b5f15939d29b81b10bfc8df4907
#
_cell.length_a   1.000
_cell.length_b   1.000
_cell.length_c   1.000
_cell.angle_alpha   90.00
_cell.angle_beta   90.00
_cell.angle_gamma   90.00
#
_symmetry.space_group_name_H-M   'P 1'
#
loop_
_entity.id
_entity.type
_entity.pdbx_description
1 polymer ?
#
loop_
_entity_poly.entity_id
_entity_poly.type
_entity_poly.pdbx_seq_one_letter_code
_entity_poly.pdbx_strand_id
1 'polypeptide(L)'
;LGGAILVFIFFGIVAGDTGMFSAYGVLNFLDVSANLGIIAIAAAMLMIGGEFDLSIGSMIGFAGICIAIPAIYWGWPLWMSIIFAFSMAILVGYFNGILVVKTGLPSFIVTLAMLFILRGATLAITRLITGRTQVPGLRVLIEDDPLAWIFATDTFKWVFTWLGSMNLIALRTDGTPLATGIPPSVIWFIALAIITTWILMKTRYGNWIFASGGDKNGANNVGVPVGRVKISLFIGTAVAATIFATIQVLDAGSADTMRGTLKELEAIAAAVVGGCLLTGGYGSAIGAAFGALIFGTVSMGIFYTDVDTDWFKVFLGAMMLIAVIFNNYIRRKVTESK
;
A
#
# COMPACT_ATOMS: atom_id res chain seq x y z
N LEU A 1 15.75 9.02 -4.03
CA LEU A 1 15.84 9.21 -5.48
C LEU A 1 17.04 8.45 -6.08
N GLY A 2 18.27 8.64 -5.57
CA GLY A 2 19.48 7.98 -6.11
C GLY A 2 19.37 6.45 -6.13
N GLY A 3 18.86 5.82 -5.07
CA GLY A 3 18.63 4.37 -5.02
C GLY A 3 17.64 3.88 -6.08
N ALA A 4 16.57 4.62 -6.32
CA ALA A 4 15.61 4.28 -7.38
C ALA A 4 16.28 4.33 -8.76
N ILE A 5 17.04 5.39 -9.04
CA ILE A 5 17.78 5.53 -10.32
C ILE A 5 18.75 4.36 -10.52
N LEU A 6 19.50 3.98 -9.49
CA LEU A 6 20.43 2.85 -9.57
C LEU A 6 19.72 1.53 -9.89
N VAL A 7 18.59 1.25 -9.23
CA VAL A 7 17.78 0.05 -9.49
C VAL A 7 17.22 0.06 -10.92
N PHE A 8 16.74 1.20 -11.40
CA PHE A 8 16.28 1.35 -12.78
C PHE A 8 17.39 1.12 -13.81
N ILE A 9 18.59 1.68 -13.58
CA ILE A 9 19.75 1.46 -14.45
C ILE A 9 20.15 -0.02 -14.45
N PHE A 10 20.19 -0.65 -13.26
CA PHE A 10 20.54 -2.06 -13.13
C PHE A 10 19.60 -2.94 -13.97
N PHE A 11 18.28 -2.80 -13.79
CA PHE A 11 17.31 -3.58 -14.57
C PHE A 11 17.26 -3.14 -16.04
N GLY A 12 17.61 -1.90 -16.37
CA GLY A 12 17.79 -1.43 -17.74
C GLY A 12 18.87 -2.22 -18.49
N ILE A 13 19.94 -2.61 -17.78
CA ILE A 13 21.04 -3.42 -18.33
C ILE A 13 20.67 -4.90 -18.36
N VAL A 14 20.06 -5.43 -17.31
CA VAL A 14 19.83 -6.87 -17.13
C VAL A 14 18.55 -7.36 -17.80
N ALA A 15 17.50 -6.53 -17.82
CA ALA A 15 16.17 -6.87 -18.30
C ALA A 15 15.69 -5.95 -19.44
N GLY A 16 16.56 -5.16 -20.06
CA GLY A 16 16.21 -4.21 -21.11
C GLY A 16 15.53 -4.86 -22.33
N ASP A 17 16.03 -6.01 -22.73
CA ASP A 17 15.56 -6.73 -23.93
C ASP A 17 14.40 -7.70 -23.63
N THR A 18 14.02 -7.89 -22.36
CA THR A 18 12.96 -8.84 -21.95
C THR A 18 11.54 -8.29 -22.03
N GLY A 19 11.39 -7.01 -22.42
CA GLY A 19 10.10 -6.32 -22.51
C GLY A 19 9.68 -5.61 -21.20
N MET A 20 10.50 -5.60 -20.15
CA MET A 20 10.22 -4.86 -18.90
C MET A 20 9.99 -3.37 -19.16
N PHE A 21 10.72 -2.78 -20.10
CA PHE A 21 10.61 -1.35 -20.46
C PHE A 21 9.71 -1.09 -21.67
N SER A 22 8.96 -2.10 -22.15
CA SER A 22 7.84 -1.85 -23.07
C SER A 22 6.73 -1.06 -22.36
N ALA A 23 5.81 -0.44 -23.11
CA ALA A 23 4.67 0.28 -22.53
C ALA A 23 3.88 -0.59 -21.54
N TYR A 24 3.66 -1.86 -21.87
CA TYR A 24 2.99 -2.82 -21.01
C TYR A 24 3.82 -3.17 -19.76
N GLY A 25 5.12 -3.45 -19.93
CA GLY A 25 6.01 -3.75 -18.81
C GLY A 25 6.13 -2.59 -17.82
N VAL A 26 6.24 -1.34 -18.35
CA VAL A 26 6.25 -0.13 -17.52
C VAL A 26 4.97 0.01 -16.70
N LEU A 27 3.80 -0.20 -17.30
CA LEU A 27 2.54 -0.14 -16.58
C LEU A 27 2.44 -1.23 -15.51
N ASN A 28 2.92 -2.42 -15.78
CA ASN A 28 2.91 -3.52 -14.80
C ASN A 28 3.78 -3.21 -13.57
N PHE A 29 5.02 -2.77 -13.75
CA PHE A 29 5.83 -2.46 -12.57
C PHE A 29 5.33 -1.21 -11.84
N LEU A 30 4.73 -0.23 -12.54
CA LEU A 30 4.08 0.90 -11.92
C LEU A 30 2.84 0.48 -11.11
N ASP A 31 2.03 -0.46 -11.62
CA ASP A 31 0.87 -0.99 -10.90
C ASP A 31 1.29 -1.71 -9.61
N VAL A 32 2.27 -2.61 -9.70
CA VAL A 32 2.81 -3.32 -8.52
C VAL A 32 3.40 -2.34 -7.50
N SER A 33 4.18 -1.37 -7.97
CA SER A 33 4.75 -0.32 -7.13
C SER A 33 3.69 0.56 -6.49
N ALA A 34 2.66 0.93 -7.25
CA ALA A 34 1.58 1.80 -6.80
C ALA A 34 0.71 1.12 -5.74
N ASN A 35 0.35 -0.14 -5.97
CA ASN A 35 -0.38 -0.94 -4.99
C ASN A 35 0.37 -0.99 -3.65
N LEU A 36 1.67 -1.30 -3.66
CA LEU A 36 2.49 -1.27 -2.46
C LEU A 36 2.61 0.15 -1.89
N GLY A 37 2.76 1.15 -2.75
CA GLY A 37 2.93 2.56 -2.39
C GLY A 37 1.74 3.14 -1.63
N ILE A 38 0.52 2.75 -1.96
CA ILE A 38 -0.70 3.15 -1.25
C ILE A 38 -0.58 2.83 0.24
N ILE A 39 -0.20 1.60 0.59
CA ILE A 39 -0.06 1.17 1.99
C ILE A 39 1.25 1.63 2.62
N ALA A 40 2.35 1.72 1.85
CA ALA A 40 3.64 2.17 2.34
C ALA A 40 3.65 3.65 2.76
N ILE A 41 2.95 4.51 2.02
CA ILE A 41 2.77 5.93 2.39
C ILE A 41 2.00 6.06 3.70
N ALA A 42 0.92 5.30 3.88
CA ALA A 42 0.15 5.31 5.11
C ALA A 42 0.96 4.74 6.29
N ALA A 43 1.70 3.66 6.08
CA ALA A 43 2.63 3.11 7.07
C ALA A 43 3.72 4.14 7.44
N ALA A 44 4.28 4.86 6.47
CA ALA A 44 5.25 5.92 6.72
C ALA A 44 4.68 7.04 7.58
N MET A 45 3.45 7.49 7.31
CA MET A 45 2.77 8.50 8.13
C MET A 45 2.65 8.05 9.60
N LEU A 46 2.24 6.78 9.81
CA LEU A 46 2.12 6.20 11.15
C LEU A 46 3.50 6.05 11.82
N MET A 47 4.51 5.60 11.07
CA MET A 47 5.90 5.49 11.57
C MET A 47 6.47 6.85 11.96
N ILE A 48 6.24 7.91 11.18
CA ILE A 48 6.62 9.27 11.55
C ILE A 48 5.95 9.67 12.87
N GLY A 49 4.69 9.26 13.10
CA GLY A 49 3.95 9.42 14.37
C GLY A 49 4.45 8.53 15.52
N GLY A 50 5.47 7.69 15.29
CA GLY A 50 6.12 6.85 16.31
C GLY A 50 5.41 5.53 16.59
N GLU A 51 4.55 5.05 15.69
CA GLU A 51 3.80 3.80 15.85
C GLU A 51 3.93 2.89 14.62
N PHE A 52 3.59 1.59 14.80
CA PHE A 52 3.57 0.58 13.75
C PHE A 52 2.21 -0.09 13.65
N ASP A 53 1.83 -0.50 12.46
CA ASP A 53 0.61 -1.26 12.23
C ASP A 53 0.90 -2.54 11.42
N LEU A 54 0.96 -3.67 12.12
CA LEU A 54 1.14 -4.98 11.51
C LEU A 54 -0.19 -5.57 11.00
N SER A 55 -1.33 -4.95 11.32
CA SER A 55 -2.63 -5.44 10.86
C SER A 55 -2.98 -5.06 9.43
N ILE A 56 -2.18 -4.17 8.78
CA ILE A 56 -2.40 -3.69 7.39
C ILE A 56 -2.65 -4.85 6.43
N GLY A 57 -1.80 -5.89 6.47
CA GLY A 57 -1.92 -7.03 5.54
C GLY A 57 -3.18 -7.86 5.75
N SER A 58 -3.57 -8.09 7.01
CA SER A 58 -4.83 -8.80 7.31
C SER A 58 -6.06 -7.94 7.02
N MET A 59 -5.93 -6.61 7.18
CA MET A 59 -6.98 -5.65 6.83
C MET A 59 -7.30 -5.68 5.32
N ILE A 60 -6.32 -5.92 4.46
CA ILE A 60 -6.53 -6.09 3.01
C ILE A 60 -7.46 -7.29 2.74
N GLY A 61 -7.16 -8.45 3.29
CA GLY A 61 -8.02 -9.63 3.13
C GLY A 61 -9.41 -9.42 3.72
N PHE A 62 -9.49 -8.84 4.93
CA PHE A 62 -10.75 -8.53 5.60
C PHE A 62 -11.62 -7.56 4.79
N ALA A 63 -11.05 -6.45 4.32
CA ALA A 63 -11.78 -5.47 3.51
C ALA A 63 -12.27 -6.09 2.19
N GLY A 64 -11.45 -6.91 1.53
CA GLY A 64 -11.85 -7.62 0.32
C GLY A 64 -13.06 -8.52 0.55
N ILE A 65 -13.09 -9.27 1.65
CA ILE A 65 -14.23 -10.11 2.02
C ILE A 65 -15.45 -9.28 2.43
N CYS A 66 -15.27 -8.13 3.10
CA CYS A 66 -16.35 -7.19 3.39
C CYS A 66 -16.97 -6.57 2.14
N ILE A 67 -16.26 -6.53 1.01
CA ILE A 67 -16.83 -6.16 -0.29
C ILE A 67 -17.55 -7.36 -0.90
N ALA A 68 -16.89 -8.52 -0.97
CA ALA A 68 -17.34 -9.64 -1.78
C ALA A 68 -18.55 -10.37 -1.20
N ILE A 69 -18.61 -10.61 0.10
CA ILE A 69 -19.75 -11.34 0.70
C ILE A 69 -21.04 -10.54 0.56
N PRO A 70 -21.14 -9.27 0.94
CA PRO A 70 -22.39 -8.51 0.76
C PRO A 70 -22.81 -8.42 -0.69
N ALA A 71 -21.87 -8.17 -1.62
CA ALA A 71 -22.18 -8.03 -3.02
C ALA A 71 -22.70 -9.34 -3.66
N ILE A 72 -22.06 -10.47 -3.37
CA ILE A 72 -22.34 -11.74 -4.06
C ILE A 72 -23.41 -12.57 -3.32
N TYR A 73 -23.34 -12.64 -1.98
CA TYR A 73 -24.23 -13.53 -1.21
C TYR A 73 -25.47 -12.83 -0.66
N TRP A 74 -25.40 -11.51 -0.39
CA TRP A 74 -26.54 -10.75 0.14
C TRP A 74 -27.22 -9.87 -0.92
N GLY A 75 -26.67 -9.86 -2.15
CA GLY A 75 -27.25 -9.10 -3.26
C GLY A 75 -27.18 -7.58 -3.09
N TRP A 76 -26.22 -7.08 -2.29
CA TRP A 76 -26.04 -5.64 -2.14
C TRP A 76 -25.43 -5.03 -3.40
N PRO A 77 -25.80 -3.79 -3.74
CA PRO A 77 -25.06 -3.03 -4.76
C PRO A 77 -23.58 -2.94 -4.40
N LEU A 78 -22.71 -3.02 -5.39
CA LEU A 78 -21.26 -3.06 -5.17
C LEU A 78 -20.74 -1.81 -4.45
N TRP A 79 -21.25 -0.62 -4.81
CA TRP A 79 -20.92 0.63 -4.14
C TRP A 79 -21.24 0.60 -2.63
N MET A 80 -22.34 -0.01 -2.24
CA MET A 80 -22.74 -0.12 -0.84
C MET A 80 -21.80 -1.08 -0.08
N SER A 81 -21.40 -2.17 -0.71
CA SER A 81 -20.42 -3.13 -0.16
C SER A 81 -19.03 -2.49 0.02
N ILE A 82 -18.63 -1.63 -0.93
CA ILE A 82 -17.39 -0.85 -0.82
C ILE A 82 -17.47 0.12 0.38
N ILE A 83 -18.56 0.88 0.52
CA ILE A 83 -18.76 1.79 1.67
C ILE A 83 -18.76 1.02 2.99
N PHE A 84 -19.36 -0.16 3.03
CA PHE A 84 -19.33 -1.03 4.20
C PHE A 84 -17.91 -1.44 4.57
N ALA A 85 -17.07 -1.84 3.60
CA ALA A 85 -15.68 -2.17 3.85
C ALA A 85 -14.88 -0.99 4.41
N PHE A 86 -15.06 0.23 3.87
CA PHE A 86 -14.44 1.45 4.42
C PHE A 86 -14.93 1.76 5.83
N SER A 87 -16.20 1.55 6.13
CA SER A 87 -16.75 1.74 7.48
C SER A 87 -16.11 0.78 8.48
N MET A 88 -15.94 -0.50 8.09
CA MET A 88 -15.25 -1.50 8.90
C MET A 88 -13.76 -1.14 9.09
N ALA A 89 -13.10 -0.61 8.05
CA ALA A 89 -11.72 -0.14 8.16
C ALA A 89 -11.56 0.99 9.19
N ILE A 90 -12.45 1.97 9.17
CA ILE A 90 -12.45 3.08 10.14
C ILE A 90 -12.63 2.53 11.56
N LEU A 91 -13.54 1.58 11.76
CA LEU A 91 -13.77 0.94 13.06
C LEU A 91 -12.54 0.19 13.55
N VAL A 92 -11.90 -0.62 12.70
CA VAL A 92 -10.70 -1.39 13.06
C VAL A 92 -9.53 -0.44 13.36
N GLY A 93 -9.27 0.54 12.52
CA GLY A 93 -8.21 1.54 12.74
C GLY A 93 -8.44 2.36 14.01
N TYR A 94 -9.68 2.77 14.27
CA TYR A 94 -10.06 3.46 15.51
C TYR A 94 -9.83 2.58 16.75
N PHE A 95 -10.18 1.29 16.66
CA PHE A 95 -10.00 0.33 17.74
C PHE A 95 -8.51 0.09 18.04
N ASN A 96 -7.68 -0.11 17.03
CA ASN A 96 -6.22 -0.20 17.17
C ASN A 96 -5.65 1.06 17.83
N GLY A 97 -6.02 2.23 17.32
CA GLY A 97 -5.56 3.50 17.85
C GLY A 97 -5.98 3.74 19.30
N ILE A 98 -7.21 3.45 19.65
CA ILE A 98 -7.69 3.57 21.05
C ILE A 98 -6.96 2.62 21.99
N LEU A 99 -6.77 1.37 21.58
CA LEU A 99 -6.04 0.40 22.39
C LEU A 99 -4.62 0.90 22.69
N VAL A 100 -3.87 1.29 21.66
CA VAL A 100 -2.50 1.82 21.83
C VAL A 100 -2.48 3.06 22.74
N VAL A 101 -3.38 4.01 22.51
CA VAL A 101 -3.37 5.29 23.23
C VAL A 101 -3.82 5.13 24.68
N LYS A 102 -4.89 4.36 24.94
CA LYS A 102 -5.47 4.20 26.29
C LYS A 102 -4.72 3.22 27.18
N THR A 103 -4.21 2.13 26.59
CA THR A 103 -3.52 1.10 27.38
C THR A 103 -2.03 1.38 27.53
N GLY A 104 -1.44 2.20 26.63
CA GLY A 104 0.00 2.44 26.60
C GLY A 104 0.82 1.23 26.10
N LEU A 105 0.17 0.18 25.62
CA LEU A 105 0.85 -0.97 25.06
C LEU A 105 1.61 -0.58 23.78
N PRO A 106 2.75 -1.20 23.49
CA PRO A 106 3.46 -1.03 22.23
C PRO A 106 2.54 -1.36 21.04
N SER A 107 2.52 -0.49 20.05
CA SER A 107 1.63 -0.63 18.89
C SER A 107 1.84 -1.93 18.12
N PHE A 108 3.08 -2.40 18.02
CA PHE A 108 3.37 -3.65 17.34
C PHE A 108 2.68 -4.86 18.00
N ILE A 109 2.54 -4.87 19.35
CA ILE A 109 1.85 -5.96 20.08
C ILE A 109 0.35 -5.88 19.80
N VAL A 110 -0.25 -4.69 19.89
CA VAL A 110 -1.69 -4.48 19.65
C VAL A 110 -2.05 -4.86 18.22
N THR A 111 -1.27 -4.38 17.25
CA THR A 111 -1.55 -4.62 15.83
C THR A 111 -1.19 -6.03 15.37
N LEU A 112 -0.22 -6.68 16.01
CA LEU A 112 0.05 -8.10 15.80
C LEU A 112 -1.13 -8.97 16.29
N ALA A 113 -1.67 -8.67 17.45
CA ALA A 113 -2.88 -9.35 17.92
C ALA A 113 -4.06 -9.12 16.95
N MET A 114 -4.26 -7.87 16.50
CA MET A 114 -5.29 -7.55 15.52
C MET A 114 -5.06 -8.26 14.18
N LEU A 115 -3.81 -8.40 13.72
CA LEU A 115 -3.48 -9.19 12.54
C LEU A 115 -4.04 -10.61 12.63
N PHE A 116 -3.80 -11.30 13.75
CA PHE A 116 -4.33 -12.66 13.96
C PHE A 116 -5.86 -12.69 14.08
N ILE A 117 -6.44 -11.72 14.80
CA ILE A 117 -7.90 -11.61 14.94
C ILE A 117 -8.55 -11.43 13.57
N LEU A 118 -8.11 -10.44 12.79
CA LEU A 118 -8.66 -10.18 11.46
C LEU A 118 -8.44 -11.36 10.52
N ARG A 119 -7.24 -11.93 10.49
CA ARG A 119 -6.93 -13.07 9.63
C ARG A 119 -7.80 -14.27 9.95
N GLY A 120 -7.89 -14.61 11.24
CA GLY A 120 -8.71 -15.72 11.72
C GLY A 120 -10.21 -15.50 11.50
N ALA A 121 -10.71 -14.31 11.86
CA ALA A 121 -12.12 -13.95 11.66
C ALA A 121 -12.50 -13.95 10.18
N THR A 122 -11.68 -13.37 9.32
CA THR A 122 -11.89 -13.35 7.86
C THR A 122 -12.02 -14.75 7.32
N LEU A 123 -11.10 -15.65 7.68
CA LEU A 123 -11.12 -17.05 7.23
C LEU A 123 -12.34 -17.80 7.75
N ALA A 124 -12.62 -17.68 9.07
CA ALA A 124 -13.71 -18.41 9.72
C ALA A 124 -15.09 -17.95 9.19
N ILE A 125 -15.34 -16.64 9.13
CA ILE A 125 -16.61 -16.08 8.66
C ILE A 125 -16.82 -16.41 7.17
N THR A 126 -15.78 -16.28 6.34
CA THR A 126 -15.89 -16.59 4.92
C THR A 126 -16.26 -18.07 4.71
N ARG A 127 -15.58 -18.98 5.40
CA ARG A 127 -15.91 -20.41 5.30
C ARG A 127 -17.29 -20.74 5.83
N LEU A 128 -17.71 -20.10 6.93
CA LEU A 128 -19.04 -20.31 7.50
C LEU A 128 -20.16 -19.93 6.52
N ILE A 129 -19.99 -18.81 5.80
CA ILE A 129 -21.01 -18.28 4.89
C ILE A 129 -20.95 -18.98 3.52
N THR A 130 -19.73 -19.22 3.00
CA THR A 130 -19.53 -19.60 1.58
C THR A 130 -19.03 -21.03 1.39
N GLY A 131 -18.57 -21.69 2.44
CA GLY A 131 -17.88 -22.99 2.38
C GLY A 131 -16.49 -22.95 1.75
N ARG A 132 -15.99 -21.75 1.37
CA ARG A 132 -14.74 -21.54 0.62
C ARG A 132 -13.87 -20.48 1.29
N THR A 133 -12.62 -20.33 0.81
CA THR A 133 -11.69 -19.28 1.23
C THR A 133 -11.61 -18.13 0.24
N GLN A 134 -12.18 -18.30 -0.95
CA GLN A 134 -12.22 -17.33 -2.02
C GLN A 134 -13.66 -17.10 -2.48
N VAL A 135 -14.00 -15.85 -2.74
CA VAL A 135 -15.33 -15.41 -3.21
C VAL A 135 -15.18 -14.83 -4.63
N PRO A 136 -15.46 -15.60 -5.67
CA PRO A 136 -15.42 -15.13 -7.06
C PRO A 136 -16.73 -14.44 -7.46
N GLY A 137 -16.76 -13.86 -8.68
CA GLY A 137 -17.98 -13.37 -9.32
C GLY A 137 -18.17 -11.85 -9.25
N LEU A 138 -17.22 -11.08 -8.74
CA LEU A 138 -17.32 -9.62 -8.65
C LEU A 138 -17.24 -8.93 -10.02
N ARG A 139 -16.57 -9.54 -11.00
CA ARG A 139 -16.32 -8.91 -12.31
C ARG A 139 -17.60 -8.47 -13.02
N VAL A 140 -18.67 -9.23 -12.90
CA VAL A 140 -19.97 -8.93 -13.54
C VAL A 140 -20.66 -7.69 -12.94
N LEU A 141 -20.32 -7.35 -11.67
CA LEU A 141 -20.93 -6.22 -10.95
C LEU A 141 -20.23 -4.90 -11.21
N ILE A 142 -19.04 -4.91 -11.85
CA ILE A 142 -18.19 -3.72 -12.01
C ILE A 142 -18.74 -2.78 -13.09
N GLU A 143 -19.29 -3.35 -14.18
CA GLU A 143 -19.66 -2.59 -15.38
C GLU A 143 -20.75 -1.55 -15.10
N ASP A 144 -21.68 -1.86 -14.19
CA ASP A 144 -22.84 -1.03 -13.88
C ASP A 144 -22.69 -0.17 -12.63
N ASP A 145 -21.52 -0.21 -11.96
CA ASP A 145 -21.32 0.46 -10.67
C ASP A 145 -20.41 1.70 -10.77
N PRO A 146 -20.95 2.91 -10.49
CA PRO A 146 -20.19 4.15 -10.67
C PRO A 146 -19.04 4.31 -9.66
N LEU A 147 -19.12 3.70 -8.46
CA LEU A 147 -18.04 3.76 -7.47
C LEU A 147 -16.92 2.75 -7.82
N ALA A 148 -17.30 1.58 -8.35
CA ALA A 148 -16.35 0.60 -8.83
C ALA A 148 -15.48 1.15 -9.96
N TRP A 149 -16.02 2.03 -10.80
CA TRP A 149 -15.28 2.66 -11.88
C TRP A 149 -14.00 3.38 -11.40
N ILE A 150 -14.04 4.03 -10.24
CA ILE A 150 -12.90 4.77 -9.65
C ILE A 150 -11.75 3.82 -9.23
N PHE A 151 -12.07 2.56 -8.94
CA PHE A 151 -11.11 1.58 -8.43
C PHE A 151 -10.72 0.50 -9.47
N ALA A 152 -11.50 0.32 -10.53
CA ALA A 152 -11.35 -0.79 -11.47
C ALA A 152 -11.07 -0.37 -12.90
N THR A 153 -11.29 0.91 -13.25
CA THR A 153 -11.20 1.33 -14.65
C THR A 153 -9.87 2.01 -14.93
N ASP A 154 -9.16 1.50 -15.95
CA ASP A 154 -7.98 2.17 -16.48
C ASP A 154 -8.33 3.56 -16.99
N THR A 155 -7.49 4.54 -16.68
CA THR A 155 -7.65 5.92 -17.13
C THR A 155 -6.88 6.17 -18.41
N PHE A 156 -7.24 7.22 -19.15
CA PHE A 156 -6.59 7.61 -20.42
C PHE A 156 -6.60 6.53 -21.52
N LYS A 157 -7.57 5.63 -21.54
CA LYS A 157 -7.70 4.57 -22.57
C LYS A 157 -7.60 5.11 -23.99
N TRP A 158 -8.17 6.29 -24.26
CA TRP A 158 -8.15 6.93 -25.57
C TRP A 158 -6.73 7.23 -26.07
N VAL A 159 -5.80 7.59 -25.17
CA VAL A 159 -4.37 7.82 -25.52
C VAL A 159 -3.73 6.53 -25.99
N PHE A 160 -3.96 5.44 -25.25
CA PHE A 160 -3.37 4.13 -25.58
C PHE A 160 -3.97 3.55 -26.86
N THR A 161 -5.27 3.76 -27.09
CA THR A 161 -5.92 3.38 -28.37
C THR A 161 -5.32 4.17 -29.53
N TRP A 162 -5.08 5.46 -29.34
CA TRP A 162 -4.44 6.31 -30.36
C TRP A 162 -2.97 5.90 -30.63
N LEU A 163 -2.18 5.63 -29.58
CA LEU A 163 -0.81 5.11 -29.72
C LEU A 163 -0.79 3.74 -30.43
N GLY A 164 -1.76 2.88 -30.14
CA GLY A 164 -1.93 1.60 -30.81
C GLY A 164 -2.25 1.75 -32.30
N SER A 165 -3.13 2.68 -32.66
CA SER A 165 -3.45 2.96 -34.07
C SER A 165 -2.25 3.49 -34.88
N MET A 166 -1.27 4.08 -34.19
CA MET A 166 0.01 4.53 -34.78
C MET A 166 1.10 3.45 -34.77
N ASN A 167 0.80 2.22 -34.29
CA ASN A 167 1.80 1.16 -34.09
C ASN A 167 2.99 1.56 -33.17
N LEU A 168 2.78 2.50 -32.25
CA LEU A 168 3.81 2.93 -31.31
C LEU A 168 3.90 2.04 -30.06
N ILE A 169 2.88 1.22 -29.82
CA ILE A 169 2.82 0.25 -28.72
C ILE A 169 2.37 -1.11 -29.25
N ALA A 170 2.73 -2.19 -28.54
CA ALA A 170 2.40 -3.55 -28.91
C ALA A 170 0.88 -3.77 -28.92
N LEU A 171 0.38 -4.48 -29.94
CA LEU A 171 -1.01 -4.84 -30.11
C LEU A 171 -1.21 -6.33 -29.76
N ARG A 172 -2.41 -6.66 -29.30
CA ARG A 172 -2.89 -8.04 -29.16
C ARG A 172 -3.27 -8.59 -30.54
N THR A 173 -3.54 -9.88 -30.61
CA THR A 173 -4.00 -10.57 -31.82
C THR A 173 -5.33 -10.05 -32.37
N ASP A 174 -6.15 -9.43 -31.53
CA ASP A 174 -7.42 -8.79 -31.89
C ASP A 174 -7.28 -7.34 -32.36
N GLY A 175 -6.04 -6.81 -32.45
CA GLY A 175 -5.74 -5.45 -32.85
C GLY A 175 -5.90 -4.41 -31.74
N THR A 176 -6.29 -4.80 -30.53
CA THR A 176 -6.36 -3.87 -29.38
C THR A 176 -4.96 -3.66 -28.76
N PRO A 177 -4.67 -2.48 -28.18
CA PRO A 177 -3.42 -2.25 -27.47
C PRO A 177 -3.22 -3.25 -26.33
N LEU A 178 -2.00 -3.77 -26.18
CA LEU A 178 -1.63 -4.62 -25.04
C LEU A 178 -1.69 -3.82 -23.74
N ALA A 179 -1.25 -2.57 -23.77
CA ALA A 179 -1.38 -1.59 -22.70
C ALA A 179 -2.70 -0.82 -22.89
N THR A 180 -3.67 -1.00 -22.00
CA THR A 180 -5.05 -0.49 -22.16
C THR A 180 -5.27 0.90 -21.56
N GLY A 181 -4.41 1.35 -20.66
CA GLY A 181 -4.53 2.62 -19.95
C GLY A 181 -3.65 2.66 -18.71
N ILE A 182 -3.76 3.73 -17.94
CA ILE A 182 -3.09 3.85 -16.65
C ILE A 182 -3.94 3.16 -15.59
N PRO A 183 -3.40 2.16 -14.85
CA PRO A 183 -4.12 1.46 -13.79
C PRO A 183 -4.61 2.41 -12.68
N PRO A 184 -5.78 2.17 -12.10
CA PRO A 184 -6.34 3.01 -11.03
C PRO A 184 -5.44 3.07 -9.78
N SER A 185 -4.67 2.02 -9.49
CA SER A 185 -3.65 1.99 -8.43
C SER A 185 -2.66 3.14 -8.54
N VAL A 186 -2.18 3.45 -9.76
CA VAL A 186 -1.22 4.52 -10.02
C VAL A 186 -1.84 5.89 -9.72
N ILE A 187 -3.10 6.09 -10.06
CA ILE A 187 -3.82 7.34 -9.77
C ILE A 187 -3.99 7.52 -8.26
N TRP A 188 -4.44 6.47 -7.56
CA TRP A 188 -4.58 6.50 -6.10
C TRP A 188 -3.24 6.72 -5.40
N PHE A 189 -2.18 6.05 -5.87
CA PHE A 189 -0.83 6.21 -5.33
C PHE A 189 -0.32 7.65 -5.45
N ILE A 190 -0.42 8.25 -6.63
CA ILE A 190 -0.01 9.64 -6.87
C ILE A 190 -0.86 10.59 -6.03
N ALA A 191 -2.17 10.41 -6.00
CA ALA A 191 -3.07 11.24 -5.21
C ALA A 191 -2.71 11.19 -3.71
N LEU A 192 -2.51 9.98 -3.16
CA LEU A 192 -2.09 9.81 -1.76
C LEU A 192 -0.71 10.40 -1.50
N ALA A 193 0.26 10.22 -2.40
CA ALA A 193 1.60 10.80 -2.26
C ALA A 193 1.54 12.33 -2.20
N ILE A 194 0.73 12.97 -3.04
CA ILE A 194 0.54 14.43 -3.06
C ILE A 194 -0.17 14.89 -1.78
N ILE A 195 -1.30 14.29 -1.44
CA ILE A 195 -2.11 14.67 -0.28
C ILE A 195 -1.32 14.53 1.01
N THR A 196 -0.69 13.37 1.23
CA THR A 196 0.07 13.10 2.46
C THR A 196 1.31 13.96 2.58
N THR A 197 2.00 14.24 1.47
CA THR A 197 3.13 15.19 1.44
C THR A 197 2.67 16.58 1.79
N TRP A 198 1.55 17.05 1.22
CA TRP A 198 0.97 18.34 1.55
C TRP A 198 0.57 18.43 3.02
N ILE A 199 -0.06 17.37 3.57
CA ILE A 199 -0.39 17.28 4.99
C ILE A 199 0.87 17.43 5.85
N LEU A 200 1.92 16.63 5.58
CA LEU A 200 3.15 16.64 6.37
C LEU A 200 3.89 17.99 6.31
N MET A 201 3.98 18.61 5.12
CA MET A 201 4.83 19.77 4.91
C MET A 201 4.13 21.12 5.07
N LYS A 202 2.80 21.18 4.93
CA LYS A 202 2.07 22.43 4.82
C LYS A 202 0.97 22.60 5.86
N THR A 203 0.72 21.61 6.77
CA THR A 203 -0.35 21.70 7.75
C THR A 203 0.16 21.62 9.19
N ARG A 204 -0.63 22.21 10.12
CA ARG A 204 -0.41 22.05 11.57
C ARG A 204 -0.46 20.59 12.00
N TYR A 205 -1.32 19.81 11.34
CA TYR A 205 -1.46 18.38 11.60
C TYR A 205 -0.17 17.61 11.29
N GLY A 206 0.52 17.94 10.20
CA GLY A 206 1.83 17.37 9.88
C GLY A 206 2.86 17.64 10.97
N ASN A 207 2.92 18.89 11.47
CA ASN A 207 3.81 19.22 12.58
C ASN A 207 3.47 18.40 13.85
N TRP A 208 2.18 18.17 14.12
CA TRP A 208 1.76 17.32 15.24
C TRP A 208 2.17 15.87 15.07
N ILE A 209 2.17 15.33 13.82
CA ILE A 209 2.66 13.98 13.54
C ILE A 209 4.15 13.87 13.88
N PHE A 210 4.98 14.79 13.39
CA PHE A 210 6.40 14.81 13.69
C PHE A 210 6.68 14.96 15.20
N ALA A 211 6.01 15.87 15.86
CA ALA A 211 6.14 16.09 17.30
C ALA A 211 5.74 14.85 18.11
N SER A 212 4.60 14.21 17.73
CA SER A 212 4.07 13.01 18.42
C SER A 212 5.03 11.82 18.35
N GLY A 213 5.79 11.69 17.24
CA GLY A 213 6.75 10.61 17.07
C GLY A 213 8.15 10.94 17.60
N GLY A 214 8.53 12.23 17.65
CA GLY A 214 9.85 12.67 18.14
C GLY A 214 9.94 12.65 19.66
N ASP A 215 9.01 13.31 20.32
CA ASP A 215 8.88 13.31 21.78
C ASP A 215 7.41 13.45 22.19
N LYS A 216 6.80 12.33 22.53
CA LYS A 216 5.40 12.25 22.96
C LYS A 216 5.11 13.15 24.17
N ASN A 217 6.02 13.18 25.16
CA ASN A 217 5.79 13.92 26.39
C ASN A 217 5.95 15.44 26.17
N GLY A 218 7.00 15.84 25.47
CA GLY A 218 7.22 17.23 25.07
C GLY A 218 6.07 17.75 24.21
N ALA A 219 5.59 16.96 23.23
CA ALA A 219 4.46 17.32 22.40
C ALA A 219 3.16 17.55 23.21
N ASN A 220 2.85 16.66 24.17
CA ASN A 220 1.71 16.83 25.07
C ASN A 220 1.82 18.11 25.91
N ASN A 221 3.02 18.41 26.45
CA ASN A 221 3.26 19.58 27.29
C ASN A 221 3.04 20.92 26.56
N VAL A 222 3.24 20.94 25.23
CA VAL A 222 2.96 22.12 24.39
C VAL A 222 1.57 22.08 23.73
N GLY A 223 0.69 21.18 24.18
CA GLY A 223 -0.73 21.16 23.79
C GLY A 223 -1.03 20.39 22.49
N VAL A 224 -0.09 19.59 21.95
CA VAL A 224 -0.37 18.71 20.82
C VAL A 224 -1.30 17.57 21.25
N PRO A 225 -2.43 17.31 20.56
CA PRO A 225 -3.37 16.24 20.91
C PRO A 225 -2.85 14.87 20.43
N VAL A 226 -1.71 14.40 21.00
CA VAL A 226 -0.97 13.21 20.55
C VAL A 226 -1.87 11.98 20.41
N GLY A 227 -2.78 11.75 21.36
CA GLY A 227 -3.69 10.60 21.29
C GLY A 227 -4.61 10.64 20.07
N ARG A 228 -5.17 11.82 19.73
CA ARG A 228 -6.03 11.98 18.54
C ARG A 228 -5.23 11.82 17.24
N VAL A 229 -4.01 12.34 17.22
CA VAL A 229 -3.09 12.18 16.07
C VAL A 229 -2.82 10.70 15.83
N LYS A 230 -2.45 9.94 16.85
CA LYS A 230 -2.16 8.50 16.69
C LYS A 230 -3.39 7.72 16.24
N ILE A 231 -4.56 7.95 16.83
CA ILE A 231 -5.81 7.28 16.42
C ILE A 231 -6.11 7.54 14.94
N SER A 232 -6.01 8.79 14.49
CA SER A 232 -6.29 9.12 13.08
C SER A 232 -5.27 8.52 12.11
N LEU A 233 -4.01 8.32 12.52
CA LEU A 233 -3.00 7.63 11.72
C LEU A 233 -3.30 6.13 11.57
N PHE A 234 -3.77 5.45 12.64
CA PHE A 234 -4.24 4.06 12.54
C PHE A 234 -5.48 3.92 11.64
N ILE A 235 -6.41 4.89 11.69
CA ILE A 235 -7.52 4.93 10.73
C ILE A 235 -6.98 5.09 9.31
N GLY A 236 -5.97 5.95 9.11
CA GLY A 236 -5.34 6.18 7.82
C GLY A 236 -4.71 4.91 7.24
N THR A 237 -4.03 4.07 8.04
CA THR A 237 -3.46 2.79 7.57
C THR A 237 -4.54 1.80 7.17
N ALA A 238 -5.61 1.68 7.96
CA ALA A 238 -6.73 0.79 7.65
C ALA A 238 -7.49 1.23 6.39
N VAL A 239 -7.69 2.54 6.20
CA VAL A 239 -8.31 3.09 4.98
C VAL A 239 -7.43 2.84 3.76
N ALA A 240 -6.11 3.06 3.85
CA ALA A 240 -5.17 2.78 2.75
C ALA A 240 -5.16 1.28 2.39
N ALA A 241 -5.18 0.38 3.38
CA ALA A 241 -5.32 -1.05 3.17
C ALA A 241 -6.63 -1.41 2.45
N THR A 242 -7.71 -0.67 2.73
CA THR A 242 -9.01 -0.88 2.07
C THR A 242 -9.02 -0.34 0.64
N ILE A 243 -8.36 0.79 0.34
CA ILE A 243 -8.15 1.26 -1.03
C ILE A 243 -7.40 0.20 -1.83
N PHE A 244 -6.28 -0.29 -1.31
CA PHE A 244 -5.52 -1.39 -1.93
C PHE A 244 -6.41 -2.63 -2.16
N ALA A 245 -7.16 -3.06 -1.14
CA ALA A 245 -8.04 -4.23 -1.23
C ALA A 245 -9.11 -4.05 -2.29
N THR A 246 -9.74 -2.87 -2.37
CA THR A 246 -10.79 -2.59 -3.35
C THR A 246 -10.26 -2.69 -4.77
N ILE A 247 -9.11 -2.05 -5.07
CA ILE A 247 -8.45 -2.14 -6.38
C ILE A 247 -8.17 -3.60 -6.73
N GLN A 248 -7.51 -4.33 -5.83
CA GLN A 248 -7.10 -5.72 -6.06
C GLN A 248 -8.28 -6.69 -6.23
N VAL A 249 -9.35 -6.49 -5.47
CA VAL A 249 -10.54 -7.36 -5.52
C VAL A 249 -11.33 -7.14 -6.80
N LEU A 250 -11.44 -5.90 -7.26
CA LEU A 250 -12.13 -5.56 -8.49
C LEU A 250 -11.31 -5.96 -9.72
N ASP A 251 -10.00 -5.74 -9.71
CA ASP A 251 -9.10 -6.18 -10.79
C ASP A 251 -9.13 -7.70 -10.97
N ALA A 252 -8.96 -8.46 -9.87
CA ALA A 252 -9.01 -9.92 -9.89
C ALA A 252 -10.44 -10.48 -10.12
N GLY A 253 -11.50 -9.69 -9.91
CA GLY A 253 -12.89 -10.14 -9.93
C GLY A 253 -13.23 -11.13 -8.80
N SER A 254 -12.40 -11.22 -7.76
CA SER A 254 -12.54 -12.14 -6.63
C SER A 254 -11.86 -11.64 -5.38
N ALA A 255 -12.40 -11.96 -4.21
CA ALA A 255 -11.75 -11.74 -2.92
C ALA A 255 -11.17 -13.06 -2.36
N ASP A 256 -10.00 -12.97 -1.72
CA ASP A 256 -9.32 -14.10 -1.08
C ASP A 256 -8.99 -13.74 0.37
N THR A 257 -9.27 -14.66 1.30
CA THR A 257 -9.04 -14.46 2.73
C THR A 257 -7.56 -14.28 3.11
N MET A 258 -6.64 -14.80 2.30
CA MET A 258 -5.20 -14.72 2.50
C MET A 258 -4.55 -13.54 1.74
N ARG A 259 -5.32 -12.77 0.98
CA ARG A 259 -4.82 -11.59 0.27
C ARG A 259 -4.19 -10.61 1.25
N GLY A 260 -3.08 -10.00 0.84
CA GLY A 260 -2.34 -9.06 1.69
C GLY A 260 -1.37 -9.73 2.69
N THR A 261 -1.18 -11.05 2.66
CA THR A 261 -0.19 -11.73 3.52
C THR A 261 1.21 -11.18 3.28
N LEU A 262 1.91 -10.79 4.36
CA LEU A 262 3.23 -10.17 4.40
C LEU A 262 3.29 -8.74 3.82
N LYS A 263 2.19 -8.17 3.34
CA LYS A 263 2.17 -6.81 2.80
C LYS A 263 2.43 -5.73 3.86
N GLU A 264 2.14 -6.01 5.12
CA GLU A 264 2.53 -5.17 6.26
C GLU A 264 4.04 -5.01 6.35
N LEU A 265 4.81 -6.09 6.17
CA LEU A 265 6.27 -6.05 6.22
C LEU A 265 6.86 -5.35 4.99
N GLU A 266 6.31 -5.61 3.80
CA GLU A 266 6.72 -4.93 2.57
C GLU A 266 6.46 -3.41 2.66
N ALA A 267 5.32 -2.99 3.21
CA ALA A 267 4.97 -1.58 3.37
C ALA A 267 5.93 -0.85 4.34
N ILE A 268 6.22 -1.47 5.49
CA ILE A 268 7.18 -0.95 6.47
C ILE A 268 8.58 -0.89 5.84
N ALA A 269 9.00 -1.94 5.15
CA ALA A 269 10.29 -1.99 4.48
C ALA A 269 10.42 -0.88 3.42
N ALA A 270 9.39 -0.67 2.59
CA ALA A 270 9.37 0.42 1.61
C ALA A 270 9.47 1.80 2.29
N ALA A 271 8.75 2.02 3.40
CA ALA A 271 8.85 3.26 4.16
C ALA A 271 10.26 3.48 4.74
N VAL A 272 10.92 2.43 5.25
CA VAL A 272 12.30 2.49 5.79
C VAL A 272 13.31 2.76 4.69
N VAL A 273 13.23 2.04 3.56
CA VAL A 273 14.07 2.29 2.37
C VAL A 273 13.85 3.72 1.87
N GLY A 274 12.63 4.23 1.98
CA GLY A 274 12.26 5.61 1.69
C GLY A 274 12.78 6.65 2.68
N GLY A 275 13.45 6.21 3.77
CA GLY A 275 14.12 7.08 4.75
C GLY A 275 13.29 7.41 5.99
N CYS A 276 12.19 6.70 6.26
CA CYS A 276 11.47 6.83 7.52
C CYS A 276 12.24 6.13 8.65
N LEU A 277 12.34 6.80 9.81
CA LEU A 277 12.97 6.22 11.00
C LEU A 277 12.00 5.27 11.72
N LEU A 278 12.54 4.12 12.16
CA LEU A 278 11.81 3.19 13.02
C LEU A 278 11.50 3.78 14.40
N THR A 279 12.24 4.77 14.84
CA THR A 279 12.05 5.46 16.13
C THR A 279 11.00 6.56 16.10
N GLY A 280 10.44 6.89 14.94
CA GLY A 280 9.52 8.00 14.76
C GLY A 280 10.17 9.37 14.63
N GLY A 281 9.35 10.40 14.46
CA GLY A 281 9.75 11.80 14.43
C GLY A 281 10.48 12.26 13.16
N TYR A 282 10.77 11.36 12.21
CA TYR A 282 11.44 11.69 10.95
C TYR A 282 11.03 10.77 9.81
N GLY A 283 10.84 11.33 8.63
CA GLY A 283 10.47 10.62 7.42
C GLY A 283 9.76 11.52 6.40
N SER A 284 9.38 10.95 5.27
CA SER A 284 8.59 11.65 4.26
C SER A 284 7.70 10.71 3.46
N ALA A 285 6.52 11.18 3.06
CA ALA A 285 5.61 10.43 2.19
C ALA A 285 6.21 10.21 0.80
N ILE A 286 6.90 11.21 0.24
CA ILE A 286 7.61 11.08 -1.03
C ILE A 286 8.73 10.03 -0.93
N GLY A 287 9.47 10.01 0.19
CA GLY A 287 10.48 8.98 0.42
C GLY A 287 9.88 7.58 0.38
N ALA A 288 8.79 7.34 1.10
CA ALA A 288 8.08 6.06 1.08
C ALA A 288 7.55 5.69 -0.32
N ALA A 289 7.09 6.68 -1.09
CA ALA A 289 6.69 6.48 -2.47
C ALA A 289 7.85 5.98 -3.34
N PHE A 290 9.05 6.58 -3.23
CA PHE A 290 10.25 6.09 -3.91
C PHE A 290 10.70 4.71 -3.39
N GLY A 291 10.54 4.44 -2.08
CA GLY A 291 10.77 3.11 -1.54
C GLY A 291 9.86 2.06 -2.19
N ALA A 292 8.58 2.32 -2.31
CA ALA A 292 7.63 1.44 -2.98
C ALA A 292 7.95 1.25 -4.47
N LEU A 293 8.40 2.31 -5.18
CA LEU A 293 8.88 2.21 -6.57
C LEU A 293 10.09 1.29 -6.68
N ILE A 294 11.05 1.38 -5.76
CA ILE A 294 12.21 0.47 -5.72
C ILE A 294 11.74 -0.97 -5.56
N PHE A 295 10.86 -1.24 -4.59
CA PHE A 295 10.34 -2.58 -4.33
C PHE A 295 9.58 -3.17 -5.52
N GLY A 296 8.68 -2.40 -6.12
CA GLY A 296 7.91 -2.84 -7.28
C GLY A 296 8.79 -3.08 -8.49
N THR A 297 9.79 -2.20 -8.72
CA THR A 297 10.76 -2.38 -9.82
C THR A 297 11.59 -3.63 -9.61
N VAL A 298 12.06 -3.92 -8.39
CA VAL A 298 12.82 -5.15 -8.09
C VAL A 298 11.94 -6.38 -8.23
N SER A 299 10.71 -6.35 -7.72
CA SER A 299 9.76 -7.46 -7.83
C SER A 299 9.50 -7.84 -9.29
N MET A 300 9.18 -6.84 -10.11
CA MET A 300 8.92 -7.06 -11.53
C MET A 300 10.20 -7.35 -12.31
N GLY A 301 11.32 -6.68 -11.95
CA GLY A 301 12.61 -6.93 -12.58
C GLY A 301 13.07 -8.38 -12.44
N ILE A 302 12.91 -8.97 -11.24
CA ILE A 302 13.19 -10.41 -11.04
C ILE A 302 12.30 -11.26 -11.94
N PHE A 303 11.00 -10.93 -12.05
CA PHE A 303 10.08 -11.66 -12.93
C PHE A 303 10.47 -11.60 -14.42
N TYR A 304 11.07 -10.49 -14.86
CA TYR A 304 11.56 -10.31 -16.23
C TYR A 304 12.97 -10.83 -16.46
N THR A 305 13.60 -11.41 -15.45
CA THR A 305 14.89 -12.12 -15.55
C THR A 305 14.66 -13.62 -15.39
N ASP A 306 15.63 -14.44 -15.77
CA ASP A 306 15.57 -15.89 -15.57
C ASP A 306 15.83 -16.31 -14.11
N VAL A 307 15.82 -15.36 -13.17
CA VAL A 307 16.00 -15.61 -11.73
C VAL A 307 14.68 -16.10 -11.13
N ASP A 308 14.75 -17.17 -10.34
CA ASP A 308 13.60 -17.70 -9.63
C ASP A 308 12.99 -16.63 -8.69
N THR A 309 11.68 -16.44 -8.81
CA THR A 309 10.91 -15.44 -8.04
C THR A 309 10.97 -15.68 -6.53
N ASP A 310 11.33 -16.86 -6.05
CA ASP A 310 11.53 -17.15 -4.63
C ASP A 310 12.67 -16.32 -4.03
N TRP A 311 13.64 -15.91 -4.83
CA TRP A 311 14.72 -15.02 -4.41
C TRP A 311 14.24 -13.60 -4.06
N PHE A 312 13.03 -13.20 -4.50
CA PHE A 312 12.49 -11.88 -4.18
C PHE A 312 12.48 -11.60 -2.67
N LYS A 313 12.11 -12.59 -1.85
CA LYS A 313 12.09 -12.43 -0.38
C LYS A 313 13.48 -12.22 0.19
N VAL A 314 14.50 -12.87 -0.38
CA VAL A 314 15.91 -12.68 0.01
C VAL A 314 16.37 -11.27 -0.34
N PHE A 315 16.08 -10.79 -1.54
CA PHE A 315 16.37 -9.41 -1.96
C PHE A 315 15.67 -8.39 -1.07
N LEU A 316 14.41 -8.63 -0.75
CA LEU A 316 13.61 -7.78 0.13
C LEU A 316 14.27 -7.66 1.53
N GLY A 317 14.63 -8.79 2.13
CA GLY A 317 15.31 -8.81 3.43
C GLY A 317 16.68 -8.12 3.38
N ALA A 318 17.48 -8.38 2.35
CA ALA A 318 18.78 -7.76 2.16
C ALA A 318 18.69 -6.24 1.97
N MET A 319 17.77 -5.76 1.11
CA MET A 319 17.53 -4.32 0.92
C MET A 319 17.10 -3.64 2.21
N MET A 320 16.22 -4.27 2.99
CA MET A 320 15.77 -3.73 4.28
C MET A 320 16.95 -3.61 5.27
N LEU A 321 17.78 -4.64 5.38
CA LEU A 321 18.97 -4.60 6.24
C LEU A 321 19.94 -3.49 5.83
N ILE A 322 20.27 -3.41 4.55
CA ILE A 322 21.16 -2.38 4.01
C ILE A 322 20.60 -0.99 4.29
N ALA A 323 19.30 -0.77 4.03
CA ALA A 323 18.67 0.52 4.27
C ALA A 323 18.69 0.93 5.75
N VAL A 324 18.40 0.00 6.67
CA VAL A 324 18.43 0.24 8.12
C VAL A 324 19.87 0.55 8.60
N ILE A 325 20.86 -0.24 8.16
CA ILE A 325 22.27 -0.03 8.53
C ILE A 325 22.74 1.34 8.02
N PHE A 326 22.46 1.65 6.76
CA PHE A 326 22.86 2.92 6.14
C PHE A 326 22.20 4.13 6.79
N ASN A 327 20.90 4.03 7.07
CA ASN A 327 20.14 5.07 7.76
C ASN A 327 20.67 5.32 9.18
N ASN A 328 20.99 4.25 9.93
CA ASN A 328 21.59 4.35 11.26
C ASN A 328 23.01 4.94 11.23
N TYR A 329 23.81 4.57 10.22
CA TYR A 329 25.15 5.14 10.03
C TYR A 329 25.11 6.65 9.75
N ILE A 330 24.24 7.10 8.84
CA ILE A 330 24.07 8.53 8.54
C ILE A 330 23.63 9.28 9.80
N ARG A 331 22.65 8.74 10.53
CA ARG A 331 22.17 9.37 11.77
C ARG A 331 23.28 9.58 12.79
N ARG A 332 24.09 8.55 13.05
CA ARG A 332 25.24 8.66 13.99
C ARG A 332 26.20 9.77 13.56
N LYS A 333 26.57 9.79 12.28
CA LYS A 333 27.50 10.79 11.75
C LYS A 333 26.99 12.24 11.88
N VAL A 334 25.68 12.46 11.67
CA VAL A 334 25.04 13.77 11.82
C VAL A 334 24.88 14.17 13.29
N THR A 335 24.70 13.21 14.20
CA THR A 335 24.53 13.48 15.64
C THR A 335 25.87 13.69 16.34
N GLU A 336 26.94 13.00 15.90
CA GLU A 336 28.31 13.13 16.45
C GLU A 336 29.04 14.37 15.90
N SER A 337 28.55 14.99 14.82
CA SER A 337 29.11 16.23 14.26
C SER A 337 28.54 17.51 14.88
N LYS A 338 27.69 17.41 15.90
CA LYS A 338 27.21 18.50 16.75
C LYS A 338 27.81 18.40 18.16
#